data_d27d8d893f3e02982a120d655d36ef3a
#
_entry.id   d27d8d893f3e02982a120d655d36ef3a
#
_cell.length_a   1.000
_cell.length_b   1.000
_cell.length_c   1.000
_cell.angle_alpha   90.00
_cell.angle_beta   90.00
_cell.angle_gamma   90.00
#
_symmetry.space_group_name_H-M   'P 1'
#
loop_
_entity.id
_entity.type
_entity.pdbx_description
1 polymer ?
#
loop_
_entity_poly.entity_id
_entity_poly.type
_entity_poly.pdbx_seq_one_letter_code
_entity_poly.pdbx_strand_id
1 'polypeptide(L)'
;MRSIGAQQKAQQKAQQKAQRKTHQRKQQQQRRHARPEPHLIDPVEMPANQGAAPCAGLLPYVRFLRHHLHLPLLLADLALKEKGYRLVSLVLVLLCRPQLGCASINQLRARLAHRFIQRLFTLSYGYQRGASVDILYDLLAQLDPALLEQGFTRHLQQLRRRGLLSPNRQGYLDSTLMENRPHTTFENAAWTKMRGVSCFGFKLFLLVDIATKTLLYVRFALMADTDVNALIPAVQAVQRLGFRLTHLGFDRGFWSGDNFKFLQRQRIAFFTVLKNYQQEHRDLLQAITSRTPQRQRLKDGVWITEVEPIRLNTYFTTKTLRCIVVRQKAHLPWAIITNELQFAKADIVRFYEHRNLVEKLIEELKNDYALQKLPRKAFRDNTCYVLLTLWSYNLLADYKLTVVKNQVALFQQLKSLRSLLFDFAAVVFYRRCGLYLSFEITHPLQDNIMAFNRL
;
A
#
# COMPACT_ATOMS: atom_id res chain seq x y z
N MET A 1 -19.91 -42.05 45.19
CA MET A 1 -18.96 -42.73 44.25
C MET A 1 -19.11 -42.38 42.77
N ARG A 2 -20.07 -41.54 42.32
CA ARG A 2 -20.22 -41.19 40.88
C ARG A 2 -19.40 -39.99 40.38
N SER A 3 -18.71 -39.23 41.25
CA SER A 3 -18.00 -38.00 40.86
C SER A 3 -16.55 -38.21 40.42
N ILE A 4 -15.87 -39.22 40.93
CA ILE A 4 -14.43 -39.50 40.71
C ILE A 4 -14.20 -40.01 39.27
N GLY A 5 -15.12 -40.82 38.72
CA GLY A 5 -15.03 -41.33 37.37
C GLY A 5 -15.21 -40.28 36.25
N ALA A 6 -15.99 -39.23 36.55
CA ALA A 6 -16.20 -38.13 35.61
C ALA A 6 -14.99 -37.21 35.52
N GLN A 7 -14.31 -36.95 36.64
CA GLN A 7 -13.08 -36.16 36.68
C GLN A 7 -11.90 -36.90 36.01
N GLN A 8 -11.75 -38.19 36.19
CA GLN A 8 -10.72 -38.99 35.51
C GLN A 8 -10.94 -39.04 34.01
N LYS A 9 -12.18 -39.19 33.53
CA LYS A 9 -12.49 -39.13 32.08
C LYS A 9 -12.22 -37.73 31.47
N ALA A 10 -12.50 -36.65 32.20
CA ALA A 10 -12.20 -35.30 31.78
C ALA A 10 -10.69 -35.03 31.65
N GLN A 11 -9.89 -35.51 32.65
CA GLN A 11 -8.43 -35.43 32.61
C GLN A 11 -7.81 -36.24 31.46
N GLN A 12 -8.29 -37.45 31.20
CA GLN A 12 -7.84 -38.26 30.08
C GLN A 12 -8.14 -37.59 28.71
N LYS A 13 -9.35 -37.00 28.56
CA LYS A 13 -9.68 -36.26 27.35
C LYS A 13 -8.80 -35.01 27.18
N ALA A 14 -8.49 -34.30 28.26
CA ALA A 14 -7.61 -33.13 28.22
C ALA A 14 -6.17 -33.51 27.84
N GLN A 15 -5.64 -34.61 28.37
CA GLN A 15 -4.32 -35.15 28.03
C GLN A 15 -4.25 -35.61 26.59
N GLN A 16 -5.25 -36.34 26.06
CA GLN A 16 -5.31 -36.73 24.66
C GLN A 16 -5.39 -35.52 23.72
N LYS A 17 -6.13 -34.48 24.10
CA LYS A 17 -6.23 -33.24 23.32
C LYS A 17 -4.90 -32.47 23.28
N ALA A 18 -4.17 -32.45 24.40
CA ALA A 18 -2.83 -31.86 24.50
C ALA A 18 -1.80 -32.64 23.65
N GLN A 19 -1.80 -33.95 23.72
CA GLN A 19 -0.93 -34.81 22.89
C GLN A 19 -1.21 -34.64 21.38
N ARG A 20 -2.47 -34.58 20.95
CA ARG A 20 -2.84 -34.31 19.55
C ARG A 20 -2.36 -32.94 19.09
N LYS A 21 -2.48 -31.88 19.91
CA LYS A 21 -1.96 -30.55 19.58
C LYS A 21 -0.43 -30.54 19.47
N THR A 22 0.27 -31.26 20.33
CA THR A 22 1.74 -31.36 20.28
C THR A 22 2.19 -32.12 19.05
N HIS A 23 1.49 -33.19 18.69
CA HIS A 23 1.77 -33.98 17.49
C HIS A 23 1.52 -33.16 16.20
N GLN A 24 0.43 -32.42 16.13
CA GLN A 24 0.15 -31.52 15.01
C GLN A 24 1.18 -30.39 14.90
N ARG A 25 1.64 -29.82 16.02
CA ARG A 25 2.72 -28.82 16.02
C ARG A 25 4.06 -29.41 15.52
N LYS A 26 4.41 -30.63 15.92
CA LYS A 26 5.60 -31.32 15.41
C LYS A 26 5.49 -31.63 13.93
N GLN A 27 4.35 -32.09 13.44
CA GLN A 27 4.12 -32.30 11.99
C GLN A 27 4.16 -31.00 11.19
N GLN A 28 3.62 -29.87 11.72
CA GLN A 28 3.74 -28.57 11.08
C GLN A 28 5.17 -28.04 11.09
N GLN A 29 5.94 -28.27 12.15
CA GLN A 29 7.37 -27.95 12.18
C GLN A 29 8.17 -28.79 11.18
N GLN A 30 7.93 -30.10 11.11
CA GLN A 30 8.57 -30.98 10.13
C GLN A 30 8.22 -30.58 8.69
N ARG A 31 6.97 -30.20 8.38
CA ARG A 31 6.57 -29.67 7.08
C ARG A 31 7.20 -28.30 6.76
N ARG A 32 7.52 -27.49 7.78
CA ARG A 32 8.24 -26.23 7.60
C ARG A 32 9.73 -26.42 7.31
N HIS A 33 10.34 -27.51 7.79
CA HIS A 33 11.75 -27.85 7.54
C HIS A 33 11.96 -28.71 6.30
N ALA A 34 10.91 -29.34 5.75
CA ALA A 34 10.94 -30.06 4.49
C ALA A 34 10.63 -29.13 3.28
N ARG A 35 11.20 -27.90 3.25
CA ARG A 35 11.38 -27.23 1.96
C ARG A 35 12.52 -27.96 1.25
N PRO A 36 12.31 -28.45 0.01
CA PRO A 36 13.44 -28.89 -0.79
C PRO A 36 14.40 -27.69 -0.85
N GLU A 37 15.64 -27.89 -0.43
CA GLU A 37 16.70 -26.91 -0.70
C GLU A 37 16.66 -26.66 -2.19
N PRO A 38 16.65 -25.37 -2.63
CA PRO A 38 16.80 -25.11 -4.04
C PRO A 38 18.13 -25.76 -4.44
N HIS A 39 18.08 -26.72 -5.35
CA HIS A 39 19.29 -27.27 -5.95
C HIS A 39 20.03 -26.08 -6.56
N LEU A 40 21.01 -25.54 -5.83
CA LEU A 40 21.96 -24.58 -6.35
C LEU A 40 22.75 -25.33 -7.42
N ILE A 41 22.37 -25.11 -8.68
CA ILE A 41 23.18 -25.55 -9.80
C ILE A 41 24.50 -24.82 -9.66
N ASP A 42 25.58 -25.58 -9.54
CA ASP A 42 26.90 -25.02 -9.34
C ASP A 42 27.22 -24.05 -10.50
N PRO A 43 27.52 -22.78 -10.25
CA PRO A 43 27.73 -21.80 -11.30
C PRO A 43 28.97 -22.07 -12.16
N VAL A 44 29.79 -23.01 -11.78
CA VAL A 44 31.05 -23.37 -12.49
C VAL A 44 30.79 -24.14 -13.79
N GLU A 45 29.65 -24.85 -13.93
CA GLU A 45 29.38 -25.68 -15.11
C GLU A 45 28.48 -25.01 -16.17
N MET A 46 28.05 -23.73 -15.96
CA MET A 46 27.18 -23.08 -16.93
C MET A 46 27.92 -22.56 -18.15
N PRO A 47 27.45 -22.83 -19.39
CA PRO A 47 28.01 -22.23 -20.60
C PRO A 47 28.09 -20.69 -20.50
N ALA A 48 29.05 -20.06 -21.14
CA ALA A 48 29.30 -18.62 -21.07
C ALA A 48 28.07 -17.74 -21.41
N ASN A 49 27.10 -18.29 -22.15
CA ASN A 49 25.84 -17.64 -22.52
C ASN A 49 24.67 -17.92 -21.57
N GLN A 50 24.90 -18.69 -20.50
CA GLN A 50 23.91 -19.02 -19.49
C GLN A 50 24.31 -18.47 -18.12
N GLY A 51 23.37 -18.41 -17.21
CA GLY A 51 23.59 -17.97 -15.83
C GLY A 51 22.37 -18.16 -14.94
N ALA A 52 22.57 -18.15 -13.63
CA ALA A 52 21.47 -18.18 -12.67
C ALA A 52 20.79 -16.83 -12.58
N ALA A 53 19.46 -16.82 -12.49
CA ALA A 53 18.63 -15.66 -12.27
C ALA A 53 17.87 -15.83 -10.94
N PRO A 54 18.39 -15.30 -9.82
CA PRO A 54 17.79 -15.52 -8.49
C PRO A 54 16.43 -14.84 -8.29
N CYS A 55 16.12 -13.83 -9.10
CA CYS A 55 14.84 -13.11 -9.07
C CYS A 55 14.27 -13.07 -10.49
N ALA A 56 14.07 -14.24 -11.08
CA ALA A 56 13.73 -14.38 -12.49
C ALA A 56 12.40 -13.69 -12.87
N GLY A 57 11.44 -13.67 -11.96
CA GLY A 57 10.16 -13.01 -12.15
C GLY A 57 10.22 -11.49 -12.33
N LEU A 58 11.37 -10.86 -12.05
CA LEU A 58 11.58 -9.46 -12.39
C LEU A 58 11.67 -9.21 -13.90
N LEU A 59 12.07 -10.18 -14.71
CA LEU A 59 12.19 -9.98 -16.16
C LEU A 59 10.84 -9.60 -16.81
N PRO A 60 9.76 -10.39 -16.64
CA PRO A 60 8.45 -10.00 -17.15
C PRO A 60 7.94 -8.68 -16.57
N TYR A 61 8.18 -8.42 -15.28
CA TYR A 61 7.77 -7.16 -14.67
C TYR A 61 8.51 -5.94 -15.24
N VAL A 62 9.84 -6.03 -15.39
CA VAL A 62 10.63 -4.93 -16.01
C VAL A 62 10.27 -4.73 -17.47
N ARG A 63 9.97 -5.79 -18.23
CA ARG A 63 9.44 -5.70 -19.59
C ARG A 63 8.09 -4.99 -19.62
N PHE A 64 7.17 -5.35 -18.71
CA PHE A 64 5.90 -4.66 -18.54
C PHE A 64 6.11 -3.17 -18.33
N LEU A 65 6.99 -2.76 -17.41
CA LEU A 65 7.26 -1.36 -17.12
C LEU A 65 7.84 -0.62 -18.36
N ARG A 66 8.77 -1.25 -19.07
CA ARG A 66 9.45 -0.61 -20.20
C ARG A 66 8.59 -0.52 -21.45
N HIS A 67 7.93 -1.61 -21.81
CA HIS A 67 7.30 -1.77 -23.12
C HIS A 67 5.79 -1.55 -23.07
N HIS A 68 5.11 -2.06 -22.05
CA HIS A 68 3.66 -1.92 -21.95
C HIS A 68 3.25 -0.58 -21.34
N LEU A 69 3.90 -0.15 -20.27
CA LEU A 69 3.65 1.16 -19.66
C LEU A 69 4.41 2.30 -20.31
N HIS A 70 5.37 2.00 -21.18
CA HIS A 70 6.24 3.01 -21.75
C HIS A 70 6.85 3.94 -20.68
N LEU A 71 7.38 3.35 -19.60
CA LEU A 71 7.94 4.10 -18.48
C LEU A 71 8.94 5.19 -18.90
N PRO A 72 9.78 5.01 -19.97
CA PRO A 72 10.60 6.09 -20.48
C PRO A 72 9.82 7.36 -20.85
N LEU A 73 8.61 7.22 -21.40
CA LEU A 73 7.75 8.37 -21.72
C LEU A 73 7.14 9.03 -20.46
N LEU A 74 6.86 8.24 -19.43
CA LEU A 74 6.40 8.77 -18.15
C LEU A 74 7.48 9.58 -17.43
N LEU A 75 8.74 9.30 -17.73
CA LEU A 75 9.94 9.93 -17.17
C LEU A 75 10.59 10.95 -18.12
N ALA A 76 9.96 11.24 -19.28
CA ALA A 76 10.59 12.03 -20.33
C ALA A 76 10.99 13.45 -19.90
N ASP A 77 10.24 14.04 -18.95
CA ASP A 77 10.55 15.39 -18.45
C ASP A 77 11.69 15.43 -17.43
N LEU A 78 12.14 14.26 -16.94
CA LEU A 78 13.30 14.17 -16.07
C LEU A 78 14.59 14.35 -16.90
N ALA A 79 14.83 15.55 -17.41
CA ALA A 79 16.00 15.89 -18.23
C ALA A 79 17.27 16.00 -17.37
N LEU A 80 17.80 14.89 -16.93
CA LEU A 80 19.10 14.85 -16.23
C LEU A 80 20.22 14.51 -17.20
N LYS A 81 21.39 15.15 -17.05
CA LYS A 81 22.58 14.79 -17.82
C LYS A 81 22.98 13.36 -17.45
N GLU A 82 22.91 12.47 -18.43
CA GLU A 82 23.32 11.08 -18.27
C GLU A 82 24.86 10.99 -18.18
N LYS A 83 25.35 10.68 -16.99
CA LYS A 83 26.78 10.37 -16.77
C LYS A 83 26.94 8.85 -16.70
N GLY A 84 27.12 8.20 -17.84
CA GLY A 84 27.46 6.78 -17.94
C GLY A 84 26.28 5.82 -17.86
N TYR A 85 25.27 6.04 -17.00
CA TYR A 85 24.07 5.21 -16.91
C TYR A 85 22.83 5.96 -17.37
N ARG A 86 21.93 5.24 -18.07
CA ARG A 86 20.66 5.84 -18.49
C ARG A 86 19.79 6.12 -17.28
N LEU A 87 19.24 7.32 -17.19
CA LEU A 87 18.34 7.76 -16.13
C LEU A 87 17.22 6.76 -15.86
N VAL A 88 16.54 6.31 -16.91
CA VAL A 88 15.44 5.33 -16.83
C VAL A 88 15.91 4.04 -16.16
N SER A 89 17.13 3.58 -16.38
CA SER A 89 17.67 2.37 -15.76
C SER A 89 17.85 2.53 -14.27
N LEU A 90 18.37 3.66 -13.83
CA LEU A 90 18.56 3.96 -12.39
C LEU A 90 17.23 4.15 -11.66
N VAL A 91 16.28 4.85 -12.28
CA VAL A 91 14.92 5.00 -11.73
C VAL A 91 14.22 3.65 -11.63
N LEU A 92 14.33 2.78 -12.66
CA LEU A 92 13.80 1.42 -12.63
C LEU A 92 14.34 0.60 -11.45
N VAL A 93 15.62 0.72 -11.12
CA VAL A 93 16.20 0.05 -9.95
C VAL A 93 15.51 0.49 -8.66
N LEU A 94 15.33 1.80 -8.49
CA LEU A 94 14.64 2.34 -7.30
C LEU A 94 13.17 1.91 -7.24
N LEU A 95 12.46 1.91 -8.37
CA LEU A 95 11.09 1.44 -8.47
C LEU A 95 10.94 -0.06 -8.20
N CYS A 96 11.95 -0.87 -8.60
CA CYS A 96 11.94 -2.32 -8.36
C CYS A 96 12.60 -2.72 -7.02
N ARG A 97 13.09 -1.77 -6.23
CA ARG A 97 13.73 -2.03 -4.93
C ARG A 97 12.87 -2.89 -4.00
N PRO A 98 11.56 -2.61 -3.81
CA PRO A 98 10.72 -3.43 -2.94
C PRO A 98 10.52 -4.84 -3.47
N GLN A 99 10.38 -5.03 -4.80
CA GLN A 99 10.25 -6.35 -5.44
C GLN A 99 11.54 -7.17 -5.29
N LEU A 100 12.70 -6.52 -5.29
CA LEU A 100 14.01 -7.14 -4.99
C LEU A 100 14.18 -7.54 -3.51
N GLY A 101 13.21 -7.27 -2.65
CA GLY A 101 13.29 -7.56 -1.23
C GLY A 101 14.21 -6.63 -0.45
N CYS A 102 14.58 -5.49 -1.03
CA CYS A 102 15.51 -4.54 -0.43
C CYS A 102 14.76 -3.45 0.37
N ALA A 103 14.95 -3.44 1.69
CA ALA A 103 14.36 -2.44 2.56
C ALA A 103 15.09 -1.09 2.52
N SER A 104 16.33 -1.02 2.00
CA SER A 104 17.09 0.20 1.85
C SER A 104 17.87 0.20 0.54
N ILE A 105 18.34 1.39 0.11
CA ILE A 105 19.21 1.51 -1.07
C ILE A 105 20.51 0.74 -0.86
N ASN A 106 21.10 0.75 0.35
CA ASN A 106 22.30 0.01 0.65
C ASN A 106 22.16 -1.52 0.45
N GLN A 107 20.99 -2.09 0.72
CA GLN A 107 20.74 -3.51 0.47
C GLN A 107 20.72 -3.88 -1.01
N LEU A 108 20.53 -2.90 -1.90
CA LEU A 108 20.65 -3.13 -3.35
C LEU A 108 22.09 -3.50 -3.76
N ARG A 109 23.12 -3.17 -2.97
CA ARG A 109 24.53 -3.45 -3.30
C ARG A 109 24.77 -4.91 -3.70
N ALA A 110 24.27 -5.84 -2.88
CA ALA A 110 24.41 -7.28 -3.16
C ALA A 110 23.63 -7.69 -4.42
N ARG A 111 22.42 -7.15 -4.62
CA ARG A 111 21.59 -7.46 -5.79
C ARG A 111 22.20 -6.90 -7.08
N LEU A 112 22.74 -5.65 -7.03
CA LEU A 112 23.37 -5.00 -8.17
C LEU A 112 24.72 -5.63 -8.55
N ALA A 113 25.37 -6.37 -7.67
CA ALA A 113 26.56 -7.16 -8.02
C ALA A 113 26.25 -8.34 -8.97
N HIS A 114 24.98 -8.79 -9.01
CA HIS A 114 24.61 -9.96 -9.80
C HIS A 114 24.47 -9.61 -11.29
N ARG A 115 25.15 -10.39 -12.17
CA ARG A 115 25.20 -10.17 -13.63
C ARG A 115 23.80 -10.10 -14.28
N PHE A 116 22.87 -10.97 -13.86
CA PHE A 116 21.49 -10.95 -14.36
C PHE A 116 20.80 -9.61 -14.06
N ILE A 117 20.90 -9.13 -12.82
CA ILE A 117 20.29 -7.86 -12.38
C ILE A 117 20.90 -6.67 -13.14
N GLN A 118 22.23 -6.64 -13.32
CA GLN A 118 22.88 -5.59 -14.11
C GLN A 118 22.39 -5.55 -15.54
N ARG A 119 22.26 -6.70 -16.21
CA ARG A 119 21.75 -6.78 -17.58
C ARG A 119 20.25 -6.47 -17.66
N LEU A 120 19.47 -6.95 -16.70
CA LEU A 120 18.03 -6.68 -16.64
C LEU A 120 17.73 -5.16 -16.62
N PHE A 121 18.48 -4.41 -15.82
CA PHE A 121 18.33 -2.96 -15.73
C PHE A 121 19.22 -2.18 -16.72
N THR A 122 19.97 -2.86 -17.58
CA THR A 122 20.91 -2.22 -18.52
C THR A 122 21.95 -1.35 -17.81
N LEU A 123 22.47 -1.84 -16.69
CA LEU A 123 23.47 -1.12 -15.87
C LEU A 123 24.93 -1.47 -16.24
N SER A 124 25.13 -2.39 -17.19
CA SER A 124 26.45 -2.73 -17.69
C SER A 124 26.82 -1.79 -18.83
N TYR A 125 27.76 -0.92 -18.58
CA TYR A 125 28.39 -0.08 -19.60
C TYR A 125 29.72 -0.72 -19.96
N GLY A 126 29.83 -1.32 -21.14
CA GLY A 126 31.05 -1.79 -21.80
C GLY A 126 32.14 -2.51 -20.99
N TYR A 127 32.31 -2.29 -19.74
CA TYR A 127 33.32 -2.82 -18.83
C TYR A 127 32.79 -3.14 -17.43
N GLN A 128 32.94 -4.34 -17.02
CA GLN A 128 33.05 -5.05 -15.74
C GLN A 128 32.55 -4.48 -14.40
N ARG A 129 32.19 -3.22 -14.25
CA ARG A 129 31.66 -2.67 -13.00
C ARG A 129 30.22 -2.25 -13.16
N GLY A 130 29.32 -2.93 -12.46
CA GLY A 130 27.90 -2.53 -12.37
C GLY A 130 27.75 -1.21 -11.59
N ALA A 131 26.58 -0.60 -11.68
CA ALA A 131 26.24 0.63 -10.97
C ALA A 131 26.43 0.45 -9.46
N SER A 132 27.13 1.38 -8.81
CA SER A 132 27.22 1.43 -7.35
C SER A 132 25.93 1.98 -6.75
N VAL A 133 25.67 1.69 -5.48
CA VAL A 133 24.53 2.29 -4.75
C VAL A 133 24.68 3.80 -4.57
N ASP A 134 25.89 4.32 -4.60
CA ASP A 134 26.17 5.75 -4.42
C ASP A 134 25.55 6.58 -5.56
N ILE A 135 25.57 6.04 -6.80
CA ILE A 135 24.90 6.67 -7.94
C ILE A 135 23.38 6.81 -7.72
N LEU A 136 22.75 5.88 -7.00
CA LEU A 136 21.33 5.98 -6.66
C LEU A 136 21.05 7.06 -5.62
N TYR A 137 21.97 7.28 -4.68
CA TYR A 137 21.89 8.40 -3.75
C TYR A 137 22.09 9.74 -4.48
N ASP A 138 23.04 9.83 -5.40
CA ASP A 138 23.28 11.02 -6.20
C ASP A 138 22.10 11.31 -7.13
N LEU A 139 21.47 10.28 -7.67
CA LEU A 139 20.23 10.42 -8.45
C LEU A 139 19.13 11.07 -7.62
N LEU A 140 18.89 10.62 -6.39
CA LEU A 140 17.83 11.21 -5.53
C LEU A 140 18.06 12.70 -5.29
N ALA A 141 19.32 13.14 -5.14
CA ALA A 141 19.67 14.54 -4.97
C ALA A 141 19.44 15.39 -6.24
N GLN A 142 19.43 14.77 -7.41
CA GLN A 142 19.25 15.45 -8.71
C GLN A 142 17.79 15.45 -9.18
N LEU A 143 16.97 14.48 -8.74
CA LEU A 143 15.57 14.37 -9.13
C LEU A 143 14.76 15.56 -8.65
N ASP A 144 13.78 15.96 -9.48
CA ASP A 144 12.78 16.96 -9.12
C ASP A 144 11.47 16.27 -8.67
N PRO A 145 11.03 16.47 -7.41
CA PRO A 145 9.76 15.91 -6.94
C PRO A 145 8.57 16.27 -7.82
N ALA A 146 8.50 17.50 -8.35
CA ALA A 146 7.38 17.93 -9.16
C ALA A 146 7.29 17.15 -10.50
N LEU A 147 8.43 16.84 -11.10
CA LEU A 147 8.49 16.01 -12.32
C LEU A 147 8.15 14.54 -12.03
N LEU A 148 8.53 14.02 -10.85
CA LEU A 148 8.10 12.69 -10.43
C LEU A 148 6.59 12.63 -10.19
N GLU A 149 6.00 13.65 -9.59
CA GLU A 149 4.54 13.76 -9.42
C GLU A 149 3.82 13.82 -10.77
N GLN A 150 4.39 14.49 -11.77
CA GLN A 150 3.85 14.49 -13.13
C GLN A 150 3.90 13.09 -13.74
N GLY A 151 5.01 12.36 -13.60
CA GLY A 151 5.12 10.96 -14.04
C GLY A 151 4.08 10.06 -13.38
N PHE A 152 3.92 10.17 -12.07
CA PHE A 152 2.89 9.47 -11.29
C PHE A 152 1.47 9.81 -11.80
N THR A 153 1.20 11.09 -12.05
CA THR A 153 -0.06 11.61 -12.61
C THR A 153 -0.36 11.01 -13.98
N ARG A 154 0.61 11.00 -14.89
CA ARG A 154 0.48 10.40 -16.22
C ARG A 154 0.19 8.90 -16.14
N HIS A 155 0.81 8.19 -15.21
CA HIS A 155 0.51 6.77 -14.97
C HIS A 155 -0.96 6.56 -14.57
N LEU A 156 -1.50 7.35 -13.65
CA LEU A 156 -2.92 7.27 -13.28
C LEU A 156 -3.84 7.58 -14.48
N GLN A 157 -3.49 8.55 -15.32
CA GLN A 157 -4.22 8.85 -16.54
C GLN A 157 -4.16 7.70 -17.55
N GLN A 158 -3.02 6.99 -17.66
CA GLN A 158 -2.92 5.79 -18.48
C GLN A 158 -3.83 4.66 -17.96
N LEU A 159 -3.86 4.42 -16.63
CA LEU A 159 -4.78 3.45 -16.03
C LEU A 159 -6.25 3.75 -16.37
N ARG A 160 -6.62 5.03 -16.34
CA ARG A 160 -7.95 5.48 -16.75
C ARG A 160 -8.22 5.24 -18.23
N ARG A 161 -7.30 5.64 -19.14
CA ARG A 161 -7.44 5.46 -20.59
C ARG A 161 -7.56 3.98 -20.97
N ARG A 162 -6.89 3.10 -20.25
CA ARG A 162 -6.95 1.63 -20.43
C ARG A 162 -8.20 1.00 -19.81
N GLY A 163 -9.07 1.77 -19.17
CA GLY A 163 -10.30 1.28 -18.54
C GLY A 163 -10.07 0.51 -17.23
N LEU A 164 -8.87 0.49 -16.71
CA LEU A 164 -8.53 -0.18 -15.43
C LEU A 164 -9.04 0.61 -14.22
N LEU A 165 -9.16 1.92 -14.36
CA LEU A 165 -9.81 2.80 -13.40
C LEU A 165 -11.00 3.48 -14.07
N SER A 166 -12.23 3.23 -13.59
CA SER A 166 -13.41 3.91 -14.10
C SER A 166 -13.38 5.41 -13.73
N PRO A 167 -14.10 6.28 -14.46
CA PRO A 167 -14.15 7.72 -14.15
C PRO A 167 -14.70 8.01 -12.75
N ASN A 168 -15.70 7.24 -12.29
CA ASN A 168 -16.31 7.40 -10.99
C ASN A 168 -15.57 6.57 -9.94
N ARG A 169 -15.11 7.19 -8.87
CA ARG A 169 -14.31 6.57 -7.82
C ARG A 169 -14.94 6.72 -6.44
N GLN A 170 -14.72 5.69 -5.64
CA GLN A 170 -14.95 5.73 -4.20
C GLN A 170 -13.57 5.68 -3.53
N GLY A 171 -13.29 6.64 -2.67
CA GLY A 171 -11.98 6.78 -2.06
C GLY A 171 -12.01 6.80 -0.55
N TYR A 172 -10.86 6.54 0.04
CA TYR A 172 -10.61 6.79 1.46
C TYR A 172 -9.34 7.63 1.61
N LEU A 173 -9.46 8.76 2.31
CA LEU A 173 -8.34 9.64 2.63
C LEU A 173 -7.87 9.37 4.05
N ASP A 174 -6.60 9.12 4.20
CA ASP A 174 -5.98 8.92 5.50
C ASP A 174 -4.61 9.57 5.57
N SER A 175 -4.12 9.78 6.79
CA SER A 175 -2.79 10.27 7.06
C SER A 175 -2.03 9.31 7.97
N THR A 176 -0.72 9.23 7.78
CA THR A 176 0.12 8.42 8.66
C THR A 176 1.39 9.16 9.01
N LEU A 177 1.89 8.90 10.22
CA LEU A 177 3.19 9.39 10.64
C LEU A 177 4.30 8.53 10.03
N MET A 178 5.30 9.20 9.50
CA MET A 178 6.57 8.62 9.06
C MET A 178 7.59 8.87 10.18
N GLU A 179 7.60 7.96 11.18
CA GLU A 179 8.44 8.08 12.35
C GLU A 179 9.90 7.81 12.03
N ASN A 180 10.78 8.66 12.51
CA ASN A 180 12.20 8.54 12.37
C ASN A 180 12.88 8.60 13.74
N ARG A 181 14.11 8.07 13.82
CA ARG A 181 14.88 8.14 15.07
C ARG A 181 15.27 9.59 15.36
N PRO A 182 15.08 10.10 16.59
CA PRO A 182 15.30 11.51 16.92
C PRO A 182 16.77 11.95 16.81
N HIS A 183 17.71 11.01 16.76
CA HIS A 183 19.16 11.30 16.61
C HIS A 183 19.56 11.53 15.14
N THR A 184 18.66 11.34 14.18
CA THR A 184 18.95 11.61 12.78
C THR A 184 18.56 13.05 12.46
N THR A 185 19.54 13.85 12.00
CA THR A 185 19.32 15.23 11.55
C THR A 185 18.65 15.24 10.18
N PHE A 186 17.33 15.03 10.15
CA PHE A 186 16.54 15.23 8.94
C PHE A 186 16.09 16.68 8.85
N GLU A 187 16.31 17.27 7.68
CA GLU A 187 15.83 18.61 7.37
C GLU A 187 14.30 18.68 7.50
N ASN A 188 13.80 19.66 8.23
CA ASN A 188 12.37 19.94 8.45
C ASN A 188 11.58 18.81 9.18
N ALA A 189 12.24 17.81 9.74
CA ALA A 189 11.58 16.88 10.64
C ALA A 189 11.21 17.55 11.96
N ALA A 190 10.06 17.24 12.51
CA ALA A 190 9.58 17.86 13.73
C ALA A 190 8.95 16.85 14.68
N TRP A 191 8.78 17.26 15.93
CA TRP A 191 8.08 16.51 16.95
C TRP A 191 6.58 16.74 16.90
N THR A 192 5.82 15.70 17.17
CA THR A 192 4.38 15.74 17.45
C THR A 192 4.02 14.79 18.58
N LYS A 193 2.85 15.01 19.18
CA LYS A 193 2.28 14.05 20.14
C LYS A 193 1.12 13.30 19.49
N MET A 194 1.18 11.98 19.50
CA MET A 194 0.09 11.12 19.07
C MET A 194 -0.26 10.14 20.20
N ARG A 195 -1.53 10.20 20.67
CA ARG A 195 -2.01 9.36 21.79
C ARG A 195 -1.12 9.43 23.05
N GLY A 196 -0.59 10.63 23.33
CA GLY A 196 0.30 10.84 24.48
C GLY A 196 1.78 10.50 24.24
N VAL A 197 2.11 9.83 23.14
CA VAL A 197 3.49 9.48 22.77
C VAL A 197 4.08 10.55 21.87
N SER A 198 5.31 10.97 22.19
CA SER A 198 6.07 11.92 21.33
C SER A 198 6.66 11.16 20.14
N CYS A 199 6.33 11.59 18.94
CA CYS A 199 6.82 11.03 17.68
C CYS A 199 7.60 12.11 16.91
N PHE A 200 8.74 11.73 16.31
CA PHE A 200 9.57 12.61 15.50
C PHE A 200 9.56 12.15 14.04
N GLY A 201 9.42 13.08 13.08
CA GLY A 201 9.46 12.73 11.66
C GLY A 201 8.62 13.61 10.76
N PHE A 202 7.85 12.98 9.87
CA PHE A 202 7.05 13.60 8.81
C PHE A 202 5.65 13.01 8.76
N LYS A 203 4.78 13.61 7.95
CA LYS A 203 3.46 13.08 7.61
C LYS A 203 3.40 12.59 6.17
N LEU A 204 2.51 11.64 5.94
CA LEU A 204 2.15 11.18 4.62
C LEU A 204 0.62 11.18 4.50
N PHE A 205 0.09 11.85 3.49
CA PHE A 205 -1.33 11.84 3.14
C PHE A 205 -1.53 10.95 1.92
N LEU A 206 -2.53 10.06 1.98
CA LEU A 206 -2.87 9.11 0.93
C LEU A 206 -4.37 9.13 0.67
N LEU A 207 -4.77 9.28 -0.61
CA LEU A 207 -6.12 8.99 -1.05
C LEU A 207 -6.09 7.71 -1.88
N VAL A 208 -6.79 6.69 -1.40
CA VAL A 208 -6.79 5.33 -1.94
C VAL A 208 -8.13 5.05 -2.61
N ASP A 209 -8.11 4.51 -3.81
CA ASP A 209 -9.30 3.94 -4.45
C ASP A 209 -9.68 2.62 -3.76
N ILE A 210 -10.92 2.52 -3.28
CA ILE A 210 -11.38 1.38 -2.48
C ILE A 210 -11.40 0.09 -3.33
N ALA A 211 -11.83 0.19 -4.58
CA ALA A 211 -12.05 -0.97 -5.44
C ALA A 211 -10.73 -1.62 -5.92
N THR A 212 -9.74 -0.82 -6.28
CA THR A 212 -8.48 -1.30 -6.87
C THR A 212 -7.28 -1.18 -5.94
N LYS A 213 -7.44 -0.52 -4.79
CA LYS A 213 -6.36 -0.14 -3.85
C LYS A 213 -5.28 0.75 -4.48
N THR A 214 -5.56 1.37 -5.61
CA THR A 214 -4.63 2.30 -6.26
C THR A 214 -4.54 3.59 -5.45
N LEU A 215 -3.34 4.12 -5.27
CA LEU A 215 -3.12 5.44 -4.68
C LEU A 215 -3.48 6.50 -5.74
N LEU A 216 -4.57 7.25 -5.50
CA LEU A 216 -5.01 8.33 -6.40
C LEU A 216 -4.33 9.65 -6.08
N TYR A 217 -3.93 9.84 -4.83
CA TYR A 217 -3.19 11.01 -4.38
C TYR A 217 -2.20 10.62 -3.29
N VAL A 218 -1.03 11.23 -3.33
CA VAL A 218 0.03 11.05 -2.34
C VAL A 218 0.68 12.40 -2.05
N ARG A 219 0.99 12.68 -0.78
CA ARG A 219 1.73 13.87 -0.39
C ARG A 219 2.60 13.57 0.83
N PHE A 220 3.90 13.61 0.63
CA PHE A 220 4.87 13.64 1.73
C PHE A 220 4.94 15.06 2.25
N ALA A 221 4.77 15.25 3.55
CA ALA A 221 4.48 16.55 4.15
C ALA A 221 5.21 16.75 5.47
N LEU A 222 5.31 17.99 5.87
CA LEU A 222 5.86 18.36 7.17
C LEU A 222 4.94 17.90 8.30
N MET A 223 5.50 17.69 9.48
CA MET A 223 4.73 17.31 10.66
C MET A 223 3.69 18.36 11.06
N ALA A 224 3.96 19.64 10.79
CA ALA A 224 3.08 20.76 11.06
C ALA A 224 1.84 20.82 10.14
N ASP A 225 1.86 20.12 8.99
CA ASP A 225 0.71 20.08 8.08
C ASP A 225 -0.46 19.38 8.76
N THR A 226 -1.59 20.06 8.83
CA THR A 226 -2.80 19.53 9.49
C THR A 226 -3.61 18.66 8.53
N ASP A 227 -4.26 17.64 9.06
CA ASP A 227 -5.13 16.76 8.27
C ASP A 227 -6.29 17.56 7.65
N VAL A 228 -6.81 18.56 8.40
CA VAL A 228 -7.89 19.44 7.93
C VAL A 228 -7.54 20.11 6.60
N ASN A 229 -6.33 20.63 6.48
CA ASN A 229 -5.88 21.36 5.29
C ASN A 229 -5.55 20.44 4.10
N ALA A 230 -5.42 19.13 4.30
CA ALA A 230 -5.04 18.20 3.26
C ALA A 230 -6.22 17.68 2.41
N LEU A 231 -7.47 17.73 2.92
CA LEU A 231 -8.62 17.13 2.25
C LEU A 231 -8.94 17.82 0.91
N ILE A 232 -9.11 19.13 0.93
CA ILE A 232 -9.49 19.88 -0.29
C ILE A 232 -8.44 19.73 -1.39
N PRO A 233 -7.13 19.94 -1.14
CA PRO A 233 -6.09 19.68 -2.13
C PRO A 233 -6.06 18.26 -2.68
N ALA A 234 -6.30 17.24 -1.84
CA ALA A 234 -6.34 15.86 -2.27
C ALA A 234 -7.49 15.59 -3.25
N VAL A 235 -8.70 16.05 -2.91
CA VAL A 235 -9.87 15.91 -3.79
C VAL A 235 -9.67 16.65 -5.11
N GLN A 236 -9.18 17.89 -5.07
CA GLN A 236 -8.90 18.69 -6.26
C GLN A 236 -7.83 18.04 -7.15
N ALA A 237 -6.79 17.45 -6.57
CA ALA A 237 -5.77 16.74 -7.33
C ALA A 237 -6.38 15.56 -8.10
N VAL A 238 -7.23 14.76 -7.45
CA VAL A 238 -7.92 13.63 -8.11
C VAL A 238 -8.89 14.11 -9.19
N GLN A 239 -9.58 15.23 -8.98
CA GLN A 239 -10.45 15.84 -10.00
C GLN A 239 -9.66 16.33 -11.21
N ARG A 240 -8.47 16.92 -11.01
CA ARG A 240 -7.59 17.34 -12.13
C ARG A 240 -7.10 16.16 -12.98
N LEU A 241 -7.03 14.95 -12.42
CA LEU A 241 -6.78 13.72 -13.19
C LEU A 241 -7.97 13.29 -14.05
N GLY A 242 -9.11 13.98 -13.91
CA GLY A 242 -10.37 13.68 -14.59
C GLY A 242 -11.19 12.59 -13.91
N PHE A 243 -10.89 12.21 -12.67
CA PHE A 243 -11.74 11.32 -11.87
C PHE A 243 -12.81 12.11 -11.13
N ARG A 244 -13.98 11.52 -11.00
CA ARG A 244 -15.07 12.01 -10.17
C ARG A 244 -15.15 11.16 -8.92
N LEU A 245 -14.85 11.74 -7.77
CA LEU A 245 -15.13 11.09 -6.49
C LEU A 245 -16.63 11.16 -6.23
N THR A 246 -17.26 10.02 -6.02
CA THR A 246 -18.68 9.92 -5.63
C THR A 246 -18.83 9.78 -4.13
N HIS A 247 -17.93 9.02 -3.50
CA HIS A 247 -17.94 8.74 -2.06
C HIS A 247 -16.52 8.89 -1.51
N LEU A 248 -16.38 9.51 -0.35
CA LEU A 248 -15.11 9.71 0.32
C LEU A 248 -15.20 9.40 1.81
N GLY A 249 -14.50 8.36 2.25
CA GLY A 249 -14.26 8.09 3.66
C GLY A 249 -13.02 8.82 4.16
N PHE A 250 -13.01 9.25 5.41
CA PHE A 250 -11.83 9.84 6.06
C PHE A 250 -11.96 9.81 7.59
N ASP A 251 -10.80 9.87 8.27
CA ASP A 251 -10.77 9.91 9.73
C ASP A 251 -11.19 11.29 10.27
N ARG A 252 -11.54 11.32 11.54
CA ARG A 252 -11.92 12.55 12.28
C ARG A 252 -10.85 13.64 12.28
N GLY A 253 -9.61 13.33 11.95
CA GLY A 253 -8.54 14.31 11.77
C GLY A 253 -8.84 15.36 10.70
N PHE A 254 -9.58 14.99 9.67
CA PHE A 254 -9.98 15.85 8.54
C PHE A 254 -11.26 16.66 8.79
N TRP A 255 -11.83 16.57 9.99
CA TRP A 255 -13.09 17.19 10.34
C TRP A 255 -12.99 18.73 10.39
N SER A 256 -13.67 19.39 9.46
CA SER A 256 -13.93 20.84 9.51
C SER A 256 -15.20 21.19 8.74
N GLY A 257 -15.82 22.31 9.09
CA GLY A 257 -17.01 22.82 8.39
C GLY A 257 -16.73 23.14 6.93
N ASP A 258 -15.56 23.68 6.63
CA ASP A 258 -15.17 24.04 5.28
C ASP A 258 -14.97 22.80 4.40
N ASN A 259 -14.35 21.73 4.93
CA ASN A 259 -14.23 20.46 4.25
C ASN A 259 -15.61 19.89 3.92
N PHE A 260 -16.54 19.90 4.87
CA PHE A 260 -17.89 19.38 4.65
C PHE A 260 -18.67 20.19 3.61
N LYS A 261 -18.62 21.54 3.72
CA LYS A 261 -19.23 22.43 2.73
C LYS A 261 -18.65 22.23 1.33
N PHE A 262 -17.32 22.06 1.24
CA PHE A 262 -16.64 21.77 -0.01
C PHE A 262 -17.13 20.46 -0.61
N LEU A 263 -17.14 19.35 0.15
CA LEU A 263 -17.59 18.04 -0.34
C LEU A 263 -19.05 18.08 -0.80
N GLN A 264 -19.92 18.78 -0.07
CA GLN A 264 -21.32 18.95 -0.47
C GLN A 264 -21.47 19.73 -1.78
N ARG A 265 -20.71 20.83 -1.97
CA ARG A 265 -20.70 21.60 -3.22
C ARG A 265 -20.23 20.74 -4.39
N GLN A 266 -19.26 19.86 -4.16
CA GLN A 266 -18.74 18.91 -5.15
C GLN A 266 -19.65 17.70 -5.36
N ARG A 267 -20.78 17.61 -4.64
CA ARG A 267 -21.71 16.45 -4.66
C ARG A 267 -21.00 15.13 -4.34
N ILE A 268 -20.07 15.16 -3.38
CA ILE A 268 -19.36 14.00 -2.86
C ILE A 268 -20.05 13.57 -1.57
N ALA A 269 -20.50 12.34 -1.53
CA ALA A 269 -20.98 11.72 -0.29
C ALA A 269 -19.78 11.43 0.61
N PHE A 270 -19.82 11.87 1.86
CA PHE A 270 -18.71 11.68 2.79
C PHE A 270 -19.11 10.82 3.99
N PHE A 271 -18.12 10.12 4.55
CA PHE A 271 -18.26 9.23 5.70
C PHE A 271 -17.11 9.50 6.67
N THR A 272 -17.44 9.93 7.88
CA THR A 272 -16.45 10.19 8.93
C THR A 272 -17.02 9.89 10.30
N VAL A 273 -16.15 9.77 11.30
CA VAL A 273 -16.57 9.51 12.68
C VAL A 273 -16.74 10.80 13.45
N LEU A 274 -17.80 10.85 14.24
CA LEU A 274 -18.06 11.95 15.15
C LEU A 274 -16.91 12.11 16.15
N LYS A 275 -16.40 13.33 16.30
CA LYS A 275 -15.38 13.62 17.32
C LYS A 275 -15.97 13.48 18.72
N ASN A 276 -15.43 12.59 19.53
CA ASN A 276 -15.93 12.29 20.87
C ASN A 276 -15.18 13.00 22.01
N TYR A 277 -14.24 13.88 21.69
CA TYR A 277 -13.51 14.66 22.71
C TYR A 277 -14.15 16.01 23.04
N GLN A 278 -15.12 16.47 22.23
CA GLN A 278 -15.94 17.63 22.55
C GLN A 278 -17.10 17.18 23.45
N GLN A 279 -17.39 17.93 24.50
CA GLN A 279 -18.43 17.56 25.49
C GLN A 279 -19.80 17.40 24.82
N GLU A 280 -20.18 18.32 23.94
CA GLU A 280 -21.44 18.26 23.17
C GLU A 280 -21.62 16.94 22.41
N HIS A 281 -20.54 16.40 21.84
CA HIS A 281 -20.58 15.13 21.12
C HIS A 281 -20.65 13.93 22.07
N ARG A 282 -20.06 14.02 23.25
CA ARG A 282 -20.20 12.98 24.29
C ARG A 282 -21.62 12.97 24.84
N ASP A 283 -22.18 14.13 25.14
CA ASP A 283 -23.54 14.27 25.62
C ASP A 283 -24.55 13.77 24.58
N LEU A 284 -24.31 14.06 23.30
CA LEU A 284 -25.09 13.51 22.19
C LEU A 284 -25.05 11.99 22.15
N LEU A 285 -23.85 11.38 22.20
CA LEU A 285 -23.70 9.93 22.22
C LEU A 285 -24.35 9.31 23.45
N GLN A 286 -24.26 9.96 24.61
CA GLN A 286 -24.90 9.51 25.86
C GLN A 286 -26.43 9.63 25.78
N ALA A 287 -26.98 10.74 25.28
CA ALA A 287 -28.42 10.92 25.07
C ALA A 287 -28.98 9.86 24.10
N ILE A 288 -28.25 9.54 23.04
CA ILE A 288 -28.63 8.51 22.08
C ILE A 288 -28.58 7.12 22.70
N THR A 289 -27.64 6.89 23.64
CA THR A 289 -27.53 5.56 24.28
C THR A 289 -28.62 5.30 25.31
N SER A 290 -29.21 6.34 25.91
CA SER A 290 -30.29 6.23 26.91
C SER A 290 -31.67 6.04 26.26
N ARG A 291 -31.92 6.56 25.07
CA ARG A 291 -33.14 6.35 24.31
C ARG A 291 -33.05 5.05 23.52
N THR A 292 -34.03 4.19 23.53
CA THR A 292 -34.05 2.87 22.83
C THR A 292 -34.65 2.99 21.43
N PRO A 293 -33.90 3.50 20.43
CA PRO A 293 -34.36 3.49 19.06
C PRO A 293 -34.24 2.09 18.47
N GLN A 294 -34.89 1.84 17.33
CA GLN A 294 -34.84 0.57 16.62
C GLN A 294 -33.40 0.14 16.35
N ARG A 295 -32.99 -0.96 17.00
CA ARG A 295 -31.67 -1.55 16.82
C ARG A 295 -31.72 -2.59 15.71
N GLN A 296 -30.80 -2.47 14.75
CA GLN A 296 -30.58 -3.49 13.75
C GLN A 296 -29.28 -4.24 14.08
N ARG A 297 -29.34 -5.58 14.11
CA ARG A 297 -28.12 -6.40 14.22
C ARG A 297 -27.39 -6.37 12.87
N LEU A 298 -26.12 -5.98 12.86
CA LEU A 298 -25.27 -5.97 11.68
C LEU A 298 -24.51 -7.29 11.55
N LYS A 299 -23.88 -7.72 12.64
CA LYS A 299 -23.15 -8.99 12.80
C LYS A 299 -23.11 -9.36 14.27
N ASP A 300 -22.54 -10.50 14.62
CA ASP A 300 -22.46 -10.95 16.01
C ASP A 300 -21.81 -9.91 16.94
N GLY A 301 -22.57 -9.53 17.96
CA GLY A 301 -22.14 -8.52 18.94
C GLY A 301 -22.11 -7.08 18.44
N VAL A 302 -22.53 -6.80 17.20
CA VAL A 302 -22.56 -5.44 16.64
C VAL A 302 -24.00 -5.03 16.29
N TRP A 303 -24.41 -3.89 16.84
CA TRP A 303 -25.72 -3.29 16.65
C TRP A 303 -25.58 -1.90 16.07
N ILE A 304 -26.47 -1.56 15.14
CA ILE A 304 -26.54 -0.23 14.51
C ILE A 304 -27.88 0.41 14.75
N THR A 305 -27.85 1.71 14.96
CA THR A 305 -29.03 2.54 15.17
C THR A 305 -28.84 3.84 14.42
N GLU A 306 -29.80 4.21 13.60
CA GLU A 306 -29.85 5.56 13.06
C GLU A 306 -30.58 6.45 14.05
N VAL A 307 -30.01 7.57 14.34
CA VAL A 307 -30.64 8.59 15.18
C VAL A 307 -31.14 9.72 14.32
N GLU A 308 -32.08 10.51 14.86
CA GLU A 308 -32.59 11.69 14.17
C GLU A 308 -31.45 12.57 13.64
N PRO A 309 -31.65 13.19 12.48
CA PRO A 309 -30.62 13.98 11.84
C PRO A 309 -30.04 15.03 12.78
N ILE A 310 -28.71 15.00 12.91
CA ILE A 310 -27.99 15.93 13.78
C ILE A 310 -27.80 17.23 13.01
N ARG A 311 -28.23 18.32 13.61
CA ARG A 311 -27.81 19.65 13.21
C ARG A 311 -26.50 19.96 13.94
N LEU A 312 -25.40 19.91 13.22
CA LEU A 312 -24.14 20.43 13.72
C LEU A 312 -24.20 21.96 13.59
N ASN A 313 -24.81 22.61 14.58
CA ASN A 313 -25.14 24.04 14.57
C ASN A 313 -23.97 24.97 14.24
N THR A 314 -22.74 24.57 14.52
CA THR A 314 -21.52 25.32 14.21
C THR A 314 -21.12 25.28 12.73
N TYR A 315 -21.58 24.30 11.95
CA TYR A 315 -21.07 24.07 10.59
C TYR A 315 -22.13 24.03 9.50
N PHE A 316 -23.41 23.78 9.86
CA PHE A 316 -24.49 23.60 8.88
C PHE A 316 -25.76 24.31 9.35
N THR A 317 -26.05 25.42 8.74
CA THR A 317 -27.28 26.16 9.04
C THR A 317 -28.54 25.58 8.41
N THR A 318 -28.40 24.72 7.38
CA THR A 318 -29.54 24.32 6.54
C THR A 318 -29.62 22.85 6.13
N LYS A 319 -28.60 22.01 6.40
CA LYS A 319 -28.60 20.62 5.96
C LYS A 319 -28.44 19.65 7.12
N THR A 320 -29.32 18.67 7.14
CA THR A 320 -29.30 17.55 8.09
C THR A 320 -28.29 16.49 7.65
N LEU A 321 -27.50 16.01 8.60
CA LEU A 321 -26.60 14.89 8.39
C LEU A 321 -27.18 13.65 9.05
N ARG A 322 -27.03 12.49 8.40
CA ARG A 322 -27.34 11.22 9.02
C ARG A 322 -26.29 10.85 10.04
N CYS A 323 -26.73 10.28 11.14
CA CYS A 323 -25.87 9.80 12.21
C CYS A 323 -26.19 8.32 12.51
N ILE A 324 -25.23 7.45 12.21
CA ILE A 324 -25.37 6.02 12.46
C ILE A 324 -24.51 5.64 13.66
N VAL A 325 -25.15 5.32 14.77
CA VAL A 325 -24.47 4.86 16.00
C VAL A 325 -24.20 3.37 15.89
N VAL A 326 -22.94 3.02 16.09
CA VAL A 326 -22.46 1.64 16.12
C VAL A 326 -22.14 1.27 17.57
N ARG A 327 -22.73 0.20 18.05
CA ARG A 327 -22.48 -0.38 19.37
C ARG A 327 -21.90 -1.77 19.22
N GLN A 328 -20.79 -2.00 19.85
CA GLN A 328 -20.15 -3.29 19.91
C GLN A 328 -20.01 -3.70 21.36
N LYS A 329 -20.28 -4.98 21.67
CA LYS A 329 -20.13 -5.54 23.01
C LYS A 329 -18.68 -5.27 23.50
N ALA A 330 -18.52 -4.73 24.70
CA ALA A 330 -17.25 -4.38 25.34
C ALA A 330 -16.53 -3.14 24.77
N HIS A 331 -17.11 -2.40 23.81
CA HIS A 331 -16.53 -1.16 23.31
C HIS A 331 -17.47 0.03 23.54
N LEU A 332 -16.87 1.23 23.69
CA LEU A 332 -17.67 2.47 23.73
C LEU A 332 -18.37 2.67 22.37
N PRO A 333 -19.63 3.14 22.37
CA PRO A 333 -20.35 3.44 21.15
C PRO A 333 -19.63 4.56 20.39
N TRP A 334 -19.71 4.48 19.07
CA TRP A 334 -19.17 5.49 18.16
C TRP A 334 -20.19 5.76 17.06
N ALA A 335 -20.09 6.89 16.39
CA ALA A 335 -21.07 7.28 15.40
C ALA A 335 -20.42 7.72 14.08
N ILE A 336 -21.00 7.26 12.97
CA ILE A 336 -20.66 7.69 11.62
C ILE A 336 -21.57 8.86 11.25
N ILE A 337 -20.96 9.92 10.74
CA ILE A 337 -21.67 11.09 10.19
C ILE A 337 -21.50 11.08 8.67
N THR A 338 -22.61 11.27 7.97
CA THR A 338 -22.63 11.27 6.51
C THR A 338 -23.74 12.16 5.93
N ASN A 339 -23.50 12.69 4.74
CA ASN A 339 -24.53 13.32 3.89
C ASN A 339 -25.11 12.35 2.85
N GLU A 340 -24.76 11.06 2.90
CA GLU A 340 -25.31 10.03 2.02
C GLU A 340 -26.75 9.67 2.45
N LEU A 341 -27.71 9.89 1.57
CA LEU A 341 -29.12 9.72 1.87
C LEU A 341 -29.70 8.40 1.36
N GLN A 342 -29.06 7.76 0.38
CA GLN A 342 -29.59 6.60 -0.31
C GLN A 342 -29.14 5.27 0.29
N PHE A 343 -27.94 5.23 0.88
CA PHE A 343 -27.42 3.99 1.46
C PHE A 343 -28.25 3.54 2.67
N ALA A 344 -28.48 2.23 2.74
CA ALA A 344 -28.99 1.65 3.98
C ALA A 344 -27.94 1.85 5.11
N LYS A 345 -28.40 1.95 6.36
CA LYS A 345 -27.51 2.15 7.52
C LYS A 345 -26.40 1.10 7.62
N ALA A 346 -26.67 -0.14 7.23
CA ALA A 346 -25.67 -1.20 7.18
C ALA A 346 -24.57 -0.92 6.14
N ASP A 347 -24.93 -0.38 4.99
CA ASP A 347 -23.97 -0.07 3.91
C ASP A 347 -23.11 1.13 4.25
N ILE A 348 -23.65 2.10 5.01
CA ILE A 348 -22.86 3.21 5.57
C ILE A 348 -21.75 2.67 6.48
N VAL A 349 -22.07 1.71 7.36
CA VAL A 349 -21.06 1.12 8.25
C VAL A 349 -20.05 0.30 7.45
N ARG A 350 -20.50 -0.52 6.50
CA ARG A 350 -19.61 -1.29 5.61
C ARG A 350 -18.66 -0.38 4.82
N PHE A 351 -19.18 0.74 4.30
CA PHE A 351 -18.34 1.71 3.60
C PHE A 351 -17.27 2.28 4.53
N TYR A 352 -17.64 2.66 5.74
CA TYR A 352 -16.66 3.18 6.70
C TYR A 352 -15.62 2.12 7.13
N GLU A 353 -16.00 0.84 7.19
CA GLU A 353 -15.08 -0.27 7.48
C GLU A 353 -13.94 -0.41 6.45
N HIS A 354 -14.04 0.20 5.25
CA HIS A 354 -12.92 0.28 4.30
C HIS A 354 -11.70 1.03 4.85
N ARG A 355 -11.85 1.77 5.96
CA ARG A 355 -10.74 2.31 6.72
C ARG A 355 -9.71 1.22 7.08
N ASN A 356 -10.16 0.05 7.51
CA ASN A 356 -9.28 -1.08 7.85
C ASN A 356 -8.43 -1.55 6.64
N LEU A 357 -8.98 -1.41 5.43
CA LEU A 357 -8.25 -1.73 4.20
C LEU A 357 -7.11 -0.74 3.98
N VAL A 358 -7.35 0.55 4.22
CA VAL A 358 -6.33 1.60 4.07
C VAL A 358 -5.28 1.50 5.17
N GLU A 359 -5.66 1.19 6.40
CA GLU A 359 -4.70 0.92 7.50
C GLU A 359 -3.76 -0.24 7.16
N LYS A 360 -4.28 -1.35 6.62
CA LYS A 360 -3.46 -2.49 6.14
C LYS A 360 -2.56 -2.12 4.97
N LEU A 361 -3.03 -1.25 4.06
CA LEU A 361 -2.20 -0.74 2.96
C LEU A 361 -1.05 0.13 3.50
N ILE A 362 -1.32 1.00 4.45
CA ILE A 362 -0.29 1.81 5.11
C ILE A 362 0.72 0.92 5.83
N GLU A 363 0.26 -0.13 6.49
CA GLU A 363 1.13 -1.13 7.12
C GLU A 363 2.02 -1.84 6.09
N GLU A 364 1.46 -2.27 4.95
CA GLU A 364 2.22 -2.85 3.83
C GLU A 364 3.30 -1.88 3.32
N LEU A 365 2.93 -0.61 3.09
CA LEU A 365 3.88 0.42 2.65
C LEU A 365 5.03 0.62 3.64
N LYS A 366 4.74 0.61 4.93
CA LYS A 366 5.75 0.75 5.99
C LYS A 366 6.65 -0.48 6.10
N ASN A 367 6.10 -1.66 6.05
CA ASN A 367 6.80 -2.92 6.29
C ASN A 367 7.45 -3.49 5.03
N ASP A 368 6.66 -3.71 3.96
CA ASP A 368 7.10 -4.42 2.77
C ASP A 368 7.83 -3.51 1.78
N TYR A 369 7.39 -2.24 1.69
CA TYR A 369 8.05 -1.21 0.88
C TYR A 369 9.09 -0.42 1.66
N ALA A 370 9.19 -0.64 2.98
CA ALA A 370 10.13 0.04 3.88
C ALA A 370 10.09 1.57 3.75
N LEU A 371 8.89 2.12 3.62
CA LEU A 371 8.63 3.53 3.33
C LEU A 371 9.27 4.47 4.38
N GLN A 372 9.37 4.04 5.65
CA GLN A 372 9.94 4.83 6.74
C GLN A 372 11.47 4.91 6.73
N LYS A 373 12.16 4.09 5.90
CA LYS A 373 13.64 4.09 5.85
C LYS A 373 14.14 5.16 4.90
N LEU A 374 14.00 6.42 5.32
CA LEU A 374 14.43 7.57 4.53
C LEU A 374 15.95 7.56 4.34
N PRO A 375 16.45 7.68 3.09
CA PRO A 375 17.87 7.47 2.78
C PRO A 375 18.74 8.73 2.92
N ARG A 376 18.16 9.91 2.93
CA ARG A 376 18.86 11.19 2.85
C ARG A 376 18.49 12.12 4.00
N LYS A 377 19.29 13.16 4.26
CA LYS A 377 18.97 14.21 5.24
C LYS A 377 18.03 15.26 4.67
N ALA A 378 18.20 15.63 3.40
CA ALA A 378 17.42 16.65 2.73
C ALA A 378 15.96 16.22 2.55
N PHE A 379 15.03 17.09 2.88
CA PHE A 379 13.58 16.85 2.73
C PHE A 379 13.20 16.57 1.28
N ARG A 380 13.77 17.34 0.33
CA ARG A 380 13.55 17.20 -1.10
C ARG A 380 13.93 15.80 -1.61
N ASP A 381 15.12 15.31 -1.25
CA ASP A 381 15.61 14.00 -1.67
C ASP A 381 14.73 12.86 -1.12
N ASN A 382 14.30 13.01 0.13
CA ASN A 382 13.38 12.07 0.76
C ASN A 382 11.99 12.12 0.12
N THR A 383 11.52 13.29 -0.33
CA THR A 383 10.28 13.41 -1.12
C THR A 383 10.36 12.60 -2.40
N CYS A 384 11.48 12.69 -3.14
CA CYS A 384 11.72 11.86 -4.33
C CYS A 384 11.70 10.36 -4.01
N TYR A 385 12.38 9.95 -2.93
CA TYR A 385 12.40 8.55 -2.50
C TYR A 385 11.00 8.02 -2.13
N VAL A 386 10.24 8.80 -1.37
CA VAL A 386 8.86 8.46 -0.97
C VAL A 386 7.96 8.35 -2.20
N LEU A 387 8.01 9.32 -3.11
CA LEU A 387 7.23 9.30 -4.36
C LEU A 387 7.56 8.08 -5.22
N LEU A 388 8.84 7.74 -5.40
CA LEU A 388 9.26 6.54 -6.13
C LEU A 388 8.77 5.27 -5.45
N THR A 389 8.80 5.21 -4.13
CA THR A 389 8.32 4.04 -3.37
C THR A 389 6.81 3.86 -3.51
N LEU A 390 6.03 4.95 -3.43
CA LEU A 390 4.58 4.94 -3.63
C LEU A 390 4.19 4.67 -5.09
N TRP A 391 4.99 5.17 -6.03
CA TRP A 391 4.79 4.85 -7.44
C TRP A 391 5.08 3.38 -7.72
N SER A 392 6.12 2.80 -7.13
CA SER A 392 6.39 1.36 -7.18
C SER A 392 5.19 0.51 -6.74
N TYR A 393 4.47 0.96 -5.69
CA TYR A 393 3.23 0.32 -5.25
C TYR A 393 2.16 0.35 -6.36
N ASN A 394 1.89 1.52 -6.94
CA ASN A 394 0.91 1.65 -8.02
C ASN A 394 1.30 0.87 -9.29
N LEU A 395 2.58 0.81 -9.63
CA LEU A 395 3.08 0.03 -10.76
C LEU A 395 2.86 -1.47 -10.56
N LEU A 396 3.04 -1.96 -9.33
CA LEU A 396 2.72 -3.35 -9.00
C LEU A 396 1.20 -3.60 -9.02
N ALA A 397 0.38 -2.66 -8.56
CA ALA A 397 -1.07 -2.76 -8.67
C ALA A 397 -1.52 -2.84 -10.13
N ASP A 398 -0.95 -2.02 -11.02
CA ASP A 398 -1.18 -2.08 -12.45
C ASP A 398 -0.77 -3.44 -13.06
N TYR A 399 0.41 -3.95 -12.70
CA TYR A 399 0.87 -5.26 -13.15
C TYR A 399 -0.11 -6.38 -12.72
N LYS A 400 -0.61 -6.34 -11.49
CA LYS A 400 -1.62 -7.28 -11.00
C LYS A 400 -2.92 -7.20 -11.82
N LEU A 401 -3.42 -5.99 -12.07
CA LEU A 401 -4.64 -5.77 -12.83
C LEU A 401 -4.52 -6.20 -14.30
N THR A 402 -3.35 -5.99 -14.91
CA THR A 402 -3.13 -6.19 -16.34
C THR A 402 -2.67 -7.60 -16.68
N VAL A 403 -1.70 -8.12 -15.93
CA VAL A 403 -1.01 -9.38 -16.24
C VAL A 403 -1.54 -10.53 -15.40
N VAL A 404 -1.59 -10.35 -14.09
CA VAL A 404 -1.96 -11.43 -13.18
C VAL A 404 -3.45 -11.74 -13.28
N LYS A 405 -4.30 -10.70 -13.43
CA LYS A 405 -5.76 -10.79 -13.61
C LYS A 405 -6.49 -11.67 -12.58
N ASN A 406 -5.84 -12.00 -11.48
CA ASN A 406 -6.38 -12.82 -10.43
C ASN A 406 -6.85 -11.94 -9.27
N GLN A 407 -8.15 -11.99 -8.97
CA GLN A 407 -8.72 -11.18 -7.89
C GLN A 407 -8.07 -11.45 -6.53
N VAL A 408 -7.72 -12.70 -6.22
CA VAL A 408 -7.03 -13.05 -4.97
C VAL A 408 -5.67 -12.36 -4.87
N ALA A 409 -4.92 -12.31 -5.97
CA ALA A 409 -3.60 -11.66 -6.01
C ALA A 409 -3.69 -10.14 -5.82
N LEU A 410 -4.80 -9.50 -6.22
CA LEU A 410 -5.01 -8.05 -6.00
C LEU A 410 -4.98 -7.68 -4.51
N PHE A 411 -5.45 -8.59 -3.66
CA PHE A 411 -5.56 -8.36 -2.22
C PHE A 411 -4.35 -8.86 -1.42
N GLN A 412 -3.40 -9.58 -2.06
CA GLN A 412 -2.19 -10.03 -1.40
C GLN A 412 -1.17 -8.90 -1.26
N GLN A 413 -0.49 -8.86 -0.11
CA GLN A 413 0.62 -7.94 0.16
C GLN A 413 1.87 -8.34 -0.61
N LEU A 414 2.77 -7.37 -0.85
CA LEU A 414 4.01 -7.59 -1.60
C LEU A 414 4.85 -8.73 -1.02
N LYS A 415 4.91 -8.88 0.30
CA LYS A 415 5.67 -9.95 0.96
C LYS A 415 5.24 -11.34 0.48
N SER A 416 3.93 -11.58 0.39
CA SER A 416 3.37 -12.87 -0.11
C SER A 416 3.55 -13.01 -1.63
N LEU A 417 3.39 -11.91 -2.37
CA LEU A 417 3.56 -11.91 -3.82
C LEU A 417 5.02 -12.05 -4.25
N ARG A 418 5.97 -11.66 -3.41
CA ARG A 418 7.38 -11.71 -3.77
C ARG A 418 7.81 -13.13 -4.09
N SER A 419 7.49 -14.09 -3.24
CA SER A 419 7.80 -15.51 -3.49
C SER A 419 7.05 -16.07 -4.69
N LEU A 420 5.85 -15.56 -4.98
CA LEU A 420 5.01 -16.03 -6.09
C LEU A 420 5.42 -15.43 -7.44
N LEU A 421 5.73 -14.14 -7.46
CA LEU A 421 5.94 -13.39 -8.71
C LEU A 421 7.40 -13.09 -9.03
N PHE A 422 8.28 -12.99 -8.02
CA PHE A 422 9.62 -12.45 -8.21
C PHE A 422 10.74 -13.37 -7.76
N ASP A 423 10.63 -14.00 -6.59
CA ASP A 423 11.74 -14.74 -5.93
C ASP A 423 11.81 -16.22 -6.37
N PHE A 424 11.64 -16.51 -7.64
CA PHE A 424 11.92 -17.83 -8.17
C PHE A 424 13.22 -17.85 -8.98
N ALA A 425 13.93 -18.97 -8.91
CA ALA A 425 15.14 -19.18 -9.67
C ALA A 425 14.83 -19.66 -11.10
N ALA A 426 15.62 -19.22 -12.06
CA ALA A 426 15.57 -19.70 -13.44
C ALA A 426 16.96 -19.71 -14.07
N VAL A 427 17.13 -20.47 -15.13
CA VAL A 427 18.29 -20.34 -16.00
C VAL A 427 18.06 -19.22 -17.00
N VAL A 428 18.98 -18.27 -17.06
CA VAL A 428 18.92 -17.16 -18.00
C VAL A 428 19.87 -17.41 -19.17
N PHE A 429 19.34 -17.23 -20.37
CA PHE A 429 20.12 -17.28 -21.61
C PHE A 429 20.38 -15.86 -22.08
N TYR A 430 21.66 -15.53 -22.27
CA TYR A 430 22.11 -14.26 -22.80
C TYR A 430 22.31 -14.36 -24.30
N ARG A 431 21.37 -13.84 -25.10
CA ARG A 431 21.48 -13.76 -26.56
C ARG A 431 21.76 -12.32 -27.00
N ARG A 432 22.22 -12.11 -28.26
CA ARG A 432 22.46 -10.79 -28.82
C ARG A 432 21.21 -9.89 -28.77
N CYS A 433 20.04 -10.46 -28.97
CA CYS A 433 18.75 -9.77 -29.04
C CYS A 433 18.00 -9.70 -27.69
N GLY A 434 18.54 -10.26 -26.59
CA GLY A 434 17.85 -10.14 -25.28
C GLY A 434 18.18 -11.19 -24.25
N LEU A 435 17.42 -11.13 -23.16
CA LEU A 435 17.44 -12.08 -22.05
C LEU A 435 16.26 -13.04 -22.20
N TYR A 436 16.53 -14.33 -22.10
CA TYR A 436 15.52 -15.40 -22.12
C TYR A 436 15.64 -16.20 -20.82
N LEU A 437 14.49 -16.57 -20.28
CA LEU A 437 14.41 -17.40 -19.08
C LEU A 437 13.95 -18.82 -19.47
N SER A 438 14.57 -19.82 -18.87
CA SER A 438 14.07 -21.17 -18.80
C SER A 438 13.87 -21.51 -17.32
N PHE A 439 12.68 -21.94 -16.95
CA PHE A 439 12.37 -22.39 -15.60
C PHE A 439 11.57 -23.68 -15.66
N GLU A 440 11.71 -24.49 -14.65
CA GLU A 440 10.99 -25.76 -14.52
C GLU A 440 9.50 -25.54 -14.27
N ILE A 441 8.69 -26.39 -14.82
CA ILE A 441 7.40 -26.13 -15.47
C ILE A 441 6.18 -26.08 -14.54
N THR A 442 6.23 -25.84 -13.29
CA THR A 442 5.00 -25.88 -12.45
C THR A 442 4.67 -24.61 -11.69
N HIS A 443 4.88 -23.46 -12.34
CA HIS A 443 4.54 -22.20 -11.68
C HIS A 443 3.05 -21.86 -11.89
N PRO A 444 2.26 -21.56 -10.81
CA PRO A 444 0.80 -21.31 -10.91
C PRO A 444 0.38 -20.17 -11.82
N LEU A 445 1.30 -19.26 -12.16
CA LEU A 445 1.08 -18.12 -13.05
C LEU A 445 1.84 -18.22 -14.37
N GLN A 446 2.33 -19.43 -14.72
CA GLN A 446 3.15 -19.64 -15.91
C GLN A 446 2.50 -19.12 -17.18
N ASP A 447 1.24 -19.45 -17.42
CA ASP A 447 0.52 -19.04 -18.63
C ASP A 447 0.41 -17.52 -18.74
N ASN A 448 0.14 -16.83 -17.62
CA ASN A 448 0.06 -15.37 -17.59
C ASN A 448 1.42 -14.71 -17.82
N ILE A 449 2.48 -15.26 -17.22
CA ILE A 449 3.86 -14.78 -17.38
C ILE A 449 4.35 -15.05 -18.82
N MET A 450 4.03 -16.22 -19.39
CA MET A 450 4.43 -16.60 -20.76
C MET A 450 3.65 -15.83 -21.82
N ALA A 451 2.36 -15.58 -21.63
CA ALA A 451 1.56 -14.75 -22.53
C ALA A 451 2.16 -13.33 -22.64
N PHE A 452 2.69 -12.80 -21.55
CA PHE A 452 3.32 -11.47 -21.53
C PHE A 452 4.75 -11.46 -22.11
N ASN A 453 5.45 -12.58 -22.11
CA ASN A 453 6.78 -12.71 -22.72
C ASN A 453 6.73 -12.79 -24.26
N ARG A 454 5.54 -13.02 -24.85
CA ARG A 454 5.33 -13.04 -26.31
C ARG A 454 4.97 -11.68 -26.90
N LEU A 455 4.65 -10.69 -26.07
CA LEU A 455 4.45 -9.28 -26.42
C LEU A 455 5.76 -8.52 -26.29
#